data_007ee441cf87e6e46139d02601696699
#
_entry.id   007ee441cf87e6e46139d02601696699
#
_cell.length_a   1.000
_cell.length_b   1.000
_cell.length_c   1.000
_cell.angle_alpha   90.00
_cell.angle_beta   90.00
_cell.angle_gamma   90.00
#
_symmetry.space_group_name_H-M   'P 1'
#
loop_
_entity.id
_entity.type
_entity.pdbx_description
1 polymer ?
#
loop_
_entity_poly.entity_id
_entity_poly.type
_entity_poly.pdbx_seq_one_letter_code
_entity_poly.pdbx_strand_id
1 'polypeptide(L)'
;SLNIDYVYRVDHFVQPGETMSAQSLQIQCGGKGLNQSVALARAGVETWHAGRIGPEGRFLKETLDRAGVHTRFVEETAGSTGHAIIQVDSTGQNSILLHDGANGRLTPEFVTAVLDQFSAGDAVLLQNETSCAGDILREAARRGMRVAMNAAPANETLHGLPLETLSWLLVNEVEGAFLAGTEEPEAILDTLAERYPDTTVVLTLGGQGAAAAR
;
A
#
# COMPACT_ATOMS: atom_id res chain seq x y z
N SER A 1 3.87 1.64 2.95
CA SER A 1 3.51 3.07 3.10
C SER A 1 3.08 3.41 4.52
N LEU A 2 3.40 4.64 4.94
CA LEU A 2 3.07 5.25 6.21
C LEU A 2 2.48 6.62 5.93
N ASN A 3 1.19 6.83 6.22
CA ASN A 3 0.49 8.08 5.93
C ASN A 3 -0.17 8.66 7.17
N ILE A 4 -0.24 9.99 7.21
CA ILE A 4 -1.11 10.73 8.11
C ILE A 4 -2.39 11.03 7.35
N ASP A 5 -3.53 10.54 7.83
CA ASP A 5 -4.81 10.81 7.21
C ASP A 5 -5.47 12.02 7.91
N TYR A 6 -5.58 13.13 7.17
CA TYR A 6 -6.31 14.33 7.59
C TYR A 6 -7.75 14.24 7.06
N VAL A 7 -8.67 13.79 7.92
CA VAL A 7 -10.07 13.55 7.56
C VAL A 7 -10.91 14.76 7.91
N TYR A 8 -11.35 15.48 6.89
CA TYR A 8 -12.23 16.65 7.00
C TYR A 8 -13.69 16.25 6.75
N ARG A 9 -14.57 16.51 7.71
CA ARG A 9 -16.01 16.45 7.49
C ARG A 9 -16.46 17.73 6.83
N VAL A 10 -17.14 17.62 5.71
CA VAL A 10 -17.61 18.74 4.88
C VAL A 10 -19.08 18.56 4.49
N ASP A 11 -19.76 19.62 4.11
CA ASP A 11 -21.13 19.52 3.58
C ASP A 11 -21.14 18.92 2.17
N HIS A 12 -20.17 19.34 1.36
CA HIS A 12 -19.91 18.85 0.01
C HIS A 12 -18.40 18.99 -0.31
N PHE A 13 -17.93 18.39 -1.39
CA PHE A 13 -16.53 18.55 -1.80
C PHE A 13 -16.30 19.96 -2.33
N VAL A 14 -15.21 20.61 -1.84
CA VAL A 14 -14.83 21.96 -2.26
C VAL A 14 -14.71 22.06 -3.77
N GLN A 15 -15.30 23.09 -4.37
CA GLN A 15 -15.30 23.35 -5.79
C GLN A 15 -14.22 24.39 -6.19
N PRO A 16 -13.77 24.42 -7.43
CA PRO A 16 -12.86 25.46 -7.92
C PRO A 16 -13.38 26.86 -7.65
N GLY A 17 -12.56 27.70 -6.97
CA GLY A 17 -12.93 29.07 -6.60
C GLY A 17 -13.76 29.20 -5.32
N GLU A 18 -14.12 28.11 -4.69
CA GLU A 18 -14.85 28.09 -3.42
C GLU A 18 -13.92 28.13 -2.21
N THR A 19 -14.36 28.78 -1.15
CA THR A 19 -13.77 28.68 0.19
C THR A 19 -14.84 28.26 1.18
N MET A 20 -14.65 27.11 1.84
CA MET A 20 -15.61 26.61 2.81
C MET A 20 -14.90 26.22 4.12
N SER A 21 -15.66 26.22 5.22
CA SER A 21 -15.17 25.70 6.52
C SER A 21 -15.57 24.25 6.66
N ALA A 22 -14.62 23.40 7.06
CA ALA A 22 -14.92 22.02 7.44
C ALA A 22 -15.65 21.99 8.79
N GLN A 23 -16.57 21.04 8.97
CA GLN A 23 -17.29 20.81 10.23
C GLN A 23 -16.37 20.26 11.32
N SER A 24 -15.40 19.40 10.95
CA SER A 24 -14.41 18.84 11.86
C SER A 24 -13.18 18.36 11.10
N LEU A 25 -12.08 18.20 11.84
CA LEU A 25 -10.84 17.55 11.39
C LEU A 25 -10.49 16.43 12.36
N GLN A 26 -10.21 15.25 11.82
CA GLN A 26 -9.60 14.13 12.54
C GLN A 26 -8.26 13.81 11.90
N ILE A 27 -7.23 13.58 12.73
CA ILE A 27 -5.92 13.14 12.29
C ILE A 27 -5.78 11.67 12.71
N GLN A 28 -5.55 10.80 11.73
CA GLN A 28 -5.53 9.36 11.94
C GLN A 28 -4.26 8.74 11.34
N CYS A 29 -3.91 7.53 11.83
CA CYS A 29 -2.91 6.70 11.18
C CYS A 29 -3.52 6.12 9.91
N GLY A 30 -2.79 6.24 8.80
CA GLY A 30 -3.16 5.68 7.50
C GLY A 30 -1.96 5.09 6.78
N GLY A 31 -2.17 4.80 5.51
CA GLY A 31 -1.23 4.08 4.65
C GLY A 31 -1.53 2.58 4.62
N LYS A 32 -1.61 2.03 3.41
CA LYS A 32 -1.91 0.60 3.22
C LYS A 32 -0.88 -0.30 3.91
N GLY A 33 0.41 0.09 3.85
CA GLY A 33 1.49 -0.64 4.50
C GLY A 33 1.35 -0.69 6.01
N LEU A 34 1.03 0.44 6.67
CA LEU A 34 0.78 0.49 8.10
C LEU A 34 -0.39 -0.42 8.48
N ASN A 35 -1.52 -0.27 7.78
CA ASN A 35 -2.74 -1.04 8.07
C ASN A 35 -2.51 -2.54 7.93
N GLN A 36 -1.81 -2.97 6.88
CA GLN A 36 -1.47 -4.38 6.64
C GLN A 36 -0.50 -4.91 7.69
N SER A 37 0.51 -4.13 8.10
CA SER A 37 1.43 -4.54 9.17
C SER A 37 0.71 -4.75 10.49
N VAL A 38 -0.18 -3.84 10.86
CA VAL A 38 -1.02 -3.98 12.07
C VAL A 38 -1.93 -5.20 11.99
N ALA A 39 -2.54 -5.45 10.82
CA ALA A 39 -3.41 -6.61 10.62
C ALA A 39 -2.65 -7.93 10.74
N LEU A 40 -1.47 -8.03 10.13
CA LEU A 40 -0.61 -9.22 10.21
C LEU A 40 -0.15 -9.49 11.65
N ALA A 41 0.32 -8.47 12.36
CA ALA A 41 0.76 -8.61 13.75
C ALA A 41 -0.40 -9.05 14.66
N ARG A 42 -1.61 -8.47 14.48
CA ARG A 42 -2.81 -8.89 15.21
C ARG A 42 -3.26 -10.33 14.89
N ALA A 43 -2.95 -10.80 13.68
CA ALA A 43 -3.16 -12.21 13.30
C ALA A 43 -2.08 -13.17 13.84
N GLY A 44 -1.11 -12.67 14.62
CA GLY A 44 -0.04 -13.47 15.22
C GLY A 44 1.16 -13.72 14.30
N VAL A 45 1.26 -13.01 13.19
CA VAL A 45 2.41 -13.10 12.27
C VAL A 45 3.53 -12.19 12.79
N GLU A 46 4.75 -12.72 12.92
CA GLU A 46 5.93 -11.90 13.17
C GLU A 46 6.11 -10.92 12.00
N THR A 47 5.97 -9.62 12.29
CA THR A 47 5.88 -8.59 11.26
C THR A 47 6.91 -7.49 11.49
N TRP A 48 7.66 -7.17 10.44
CA TRP A 48 8.61 -6.08 10.39
C TRP A 48 8.10 -5.03 9.40
N HIS A 49 8.13 -3.75 9.80
CA HIS A 49 7.79 -2.65 8.88
C HIS A 49 9.05 -1.91 8.47
N ALA A 50 9.24 -1.76 7.17
CA ALA A 50 10.29 -0.92 6.59
C ALA A 50 9.66 0.25 5.84
N GLY A 51 10.18 1.45 6.06
CA GLY A 51 9.65 2.66 5.45
C GLY A 51 10.28 3.93 6.01
N ARG A 52 9.78 5.08 5.55
CA ARG A 52 10.26 6.39 5.99
C ARG A 52 9.12 7.29 6.42
N ILE A 53 9.40 8.11 7.45
CA ILE A 53 8.50 9.13 7.97
C ILE A 53 9.23 10.47 8.10
N GLY A 54 8.50 11.57 8.11
CA GLY A 54 8.98 12.85 8.61
C GLY A 54 8.78 12.96 10.13
N PRO A 55 9.27 14.04 10.78
CA PRO A 55 9.19 14.22 12.23
C PRO A 55 7.76 14.17 12.79
N GLU A 56 6.79 14.68 12.03
CA GLU A 56 5.38 14.70 12.41
C GLU A 56 4.72 13.31 12.37
N GLY A 57 5.34 12.35 11.69
CA GLY A 57 4.84 10.98 11.54
C GLY A 57 5.26 10.02 12.66
N ARG A 58 5.95 10.47 13.72
CA ARG A 58 6.43 9.58 14.81
C ARG A 58 5.33 8.75 15.44
N PHE A 59 4.11 9.29 15.57
CA PHE A 59 2.97 8.57 16.13
C PHE A 59 2.55 7.35 15.29
N LEU A 60 2.86 7.33 13.98
CA LEU A 60 2.65 6.16 13.10
C LEU A 60 3.56 5.00 13.54
N LYS A 61 4.84 5.30 13.79
CA LYS A 61 5.79 4.31 14.32
C LYS A 61 5.36 3.79 15.68
N GLU A 62 4.96 4.68 16.60
CA GLU A 62 4.43 4.31 17.91
C GLU A 62 3.18 3.42 17.82
N THR A 63 2.35 3.63 16.78
CA THR A 63 1.17 2.80 16.54
C THR A 63 1.56 1.40 16.09
N LEU A 64 2.55 1.27 15.22
CA LEU A 64 3.12 -0.02 14.82
C LEU A 64 3.73 -0.75 16.03
N ASP A 65 4.54 -0.07 16.85
CA ASP A 65 5.17 -0.64 18.05
C ASP A 65 4.11 -1.17 19.03
N ARG A 66 3.03 -0.40 19.27
CA ARG A 66 1.90 -0.83 20.13
C ARG A 66 1.15 -2.04 19.57
N ALA A 67 1.15 -2.22 18.25
CA ALA A 67 0.54 -3.39 17.62
C ALA A 67 1.45 -4.63 17.62
N GLY A 68 2.69 -4.53 18.12
CA GLY A 68 3.65 -5.62 18.14
C GLY A 68 4.45 -5.77 16.83
N VAL A 69 4.45 -4.76 15.97
CA VAL A 69 5.24 -4.73 14.75
C VAL A 69 6.66 -4.25 15.07
N HIS A 70 7.68 -4.93 14.55
CA HIS A 70 9.06 -4.50 14.65
C HIS A 70 9.33 -3.29 13.74
N THR A 71 9.72 -2.15 14.30
CA THR A 71 9.88 -0.89 13.59
C THR A 71 11.35 -0.45 13.42
N ARG A 72 12.29 -1.35 13.57
CA ARG A 72 13.73 -1.07 13.43
C ARG A 72 14.08 -0.41 12.10
N PHE A 73 13.34 -0.73 11.03
CA PHE A 73 13.56 -0.24 9.68
C PHE A 73 12.61 0.92 9.29
N VAL A 74 11.95 1.53 10.27
CA VAL A 74 11.23 2.79 10.07
C VAL A 74 12.19 3.94 10.39
N GLU A 75 12.63 4.64 9.33
CA GLU A 75 13.58 5.75 9.43
C GLU A 75 12.86 7.09 9.46
N GLU A 76 13.30 7.99 10.35
CA GLU A 76 12.89 9.40 10.30
C GLU A 76 13.83 10.16 9.36
N THR A 77 13.27 10.92 8.42
CA THR A 77 14.01 11.68 7.43
C THR A 77 13.55 13.14 7.42
N ALA A 78 14.36 14.02 6.83
CA ALA A 78 13.94 15.40 6.59
C ALA A 78 12.77 15.46 5.59
N GLY A 79 11.83 16.36 5.81
CA GLY A 79 10.64 16.57 5.00
C GLY A 79 9.38 15.93 5.57
N SER A 80 8.28 16.04 4.85
CA SER A 80 6.97 15.57 5.33
C SER A 80 6.82 14.06 5.25
N THR A 81 6.10 13.49 6.19
CA THR A 81 5.51 12.15 6.08
C THR A 81 4.54 12.10 4.90
N GLY A 82 4.35 10.93 4.31
CA GLY A 82 3.23 10.69 3.40
C GLY A 82 1.90 11.05 4.08
N HIS A 83 0.98 11.65 3.35
CA HIS A 83 -0.30 12.01 3.94
C HIS A 83 -1.44 12.03 2.92
N ALA A 84 -2.66 11.87 3.43
CA ALA A 84 -3.88 12.01 2.67
C ALA A 84 -4.71 13.17 3.23
N ILE A 85 -5.21 14.05 2.35
CA ILE A 85 -6.29 14.98 2.66
C ILE A 85 -7.57 14.32 2.18
N ILE A 86 -8.45 13.97 3.12
CA ILE A 86 -9.67 13.22 2.87
C ILE A 86 -10.85 14.10 3.21
N GLN A 87 -11.65 14.46 2.22
CA GLN A 87 -12.94 15.08 2.44
C GLN A 87 -14.00 14.00 2.51
N VAL A 88 -14.86 14.06 3.51
CA VAL A 88 -16.01 13.16 3.67
C VAL A 88 -17.27 14.02 3.74
N ASP A 89 -18.16 13.88 2.77
CA ASP A 89 -19.38 14.66 2.68
C ASP A 89 -20.50 14.11 3.58
N SER A 90 -21.65 14.83 3.58
CA SER A 90 -22.82 14.48 4.38
C SER A 90 -23.45 13.13 3.99
N THR A 91 -23.17 12.60 2.79
CA THR A 91 -23.64 11.29 2.31
C THR A 91 -22.69 10.15 2.64
N GLY A 92 -21.48 10.46 3.18
CA GLY A 92 -20.43 9.49 3.49
C GLY A 92 -19.53 9.17 2.30
N GLN A 93 -19.66 9.86 1.17
CA GLN A 93 -18.71 9.75 0.06
C GLN A 93 -17.39 10.44 0.44
N ASN A 94 -16.31 10.01 -0.18
CA ASN A 94 -15.00 10.59 0.06
C ASN A 94 -14.32 11.08 -1.23
N SER A 95 -13.47 12.09 -1.06
CA SER A 95 -12.52 12.57 -2.07
C SER A 95 -11.15 12.64 -1.41
N ILE A 96 -10.15 12.03 -2.04
CA ILE A 96 -8.84 11.83 -1.43
C ILE A 96 -7.76 12.44 -2.30
N LEU A 97 -6.94 13.30 -1.71
CA LEU A 97 -5.70 13.81 -2.29
C LEU A 97 -4.52 13.22 -1.52
N LEU A 98 -3.66 12.48 -2.22
CA LEU A 98 -2.46 11.87 -1.66
C LEU A 98 -1.22 12.73 -1.93
N HIS A 99 -0.31 12.75 -0.96
CA HIS A 99 1.05 13.22 -1.12
C HIS A 99 2.01 12.18 -0.57
N ASP A 100 2.91 11.70 -1.42
CA ASP A 100 3.80 10.56 -1.09
C ASP A 100 4.76 10.88 0.06
N GLY A 101 5.25 12.12 0.15
CA GLY A 101 6.18 12.55 1.20
C GLY A 101 7.38 11.61 1.32
N ALA A 102 7.62 11.11 2.52
CA ALA A 102 8.71 10.20 2.82
C ALA A 102 8.57 8.81 2.16
N ASN A 103 7.35 8.36 1.81
CA ASN A 103 7.14 7.11 1.07
C ASN A 103 7.80 7.13 -0.31
N GLY A 104 7.81 8.30 -0.97
CA GLY A 104 8.45 8.51 -2.27
C GLY A 104 9.97 8.67 -2.19
N ARG A 105 10.59 8.48 -1.04
CA ARG A 105 12.04 8.72 -0.80
C ARG A 105 12.82 7.48 -0.38
N LEU A 106 12.29 6.30 -0.56
CA LEU A 106 13.08 5.07 -0.42
C LEU A 106 14.14 5.04 -1.52
N THR A 107 15.29 4.47 -1.22
CA THR A 107 16.42 4.33 -2.16
C THR A 107 16.79 2.86 -2.33
N PRO A 108 17.42 2.48 -3.44
CA PRO A 108 17.90 1.11 -3.64
C PRO A 108 18.83 0.62 -2.53
N GLU A 109 19.66 1.51 -1.97
CA GLU A 109 20.56 1.19 -0.85
C GLU A 109 19.78 0.86 0.41
N PHE A 110 18.71 1.62 0.71
CA PHE A 110 17.80 1.32 1.82
C PHE A 110 17.13 -0.05 1.62
N VAL A 111 16.61 -0.33 0.42
CA VAL A 111 15.99 -1.62 0.09
C VAL A 111 16.98 -2.76 0.32
N THR A 112 18.19 -2.64 -0.20
CA THR A 112 19.25 -3.64 -0.04
C THR A 112 19.57 -3.87 1.44
N ALA A 113 19.81 -2.80 2.20
CA ALA A 113 20.17 -2.88 3.62
C ALA A 113 19.07 -3.54 4.47
N VAL A 114 17.80 -3.29 4.14
CA VAL A 114 16.66 -3.94 4.81
C VAL A 114 16.61 -5.42 4.45
N LEU A 115 16.61 -5.76 3.16
CA LEU A 115 16.45 -7.13 2.69
C LEU A 115 17.64 -8.03 3.05
N ASP A 116 18.83 -7.47 3.31
CA ASP A 116 19.99 -8.21 3.84
C ASP A 116 19.77 -8.80 5.24
N GLN A 117 18.75 -8.35 5.95
CA GLN A 117 18.41 -8.85 7.29
C GLN A 117 17.43 -10.04 7.25
N PHE A 118 16.99 -10.44 6.06
CA PHE A 118 16.01 -11.51 5.86
C PHE A 118 16.59 -12.61 4.98
N SER A 119 15.94 -13.77 4.99
CA SER A 119 16.42 -15.00 4.36
C SER A 119 15.45 -15.55 3.32
N ALA A 120 15.91 -16.49 2.53
CA ALA A 120 15.04 -17.26 1.63
C ALA A 120 13.88 -17.90 2.41
N GLY A 121 12.67 -17.80 1.86
CA GLY A 121 11.44 -18.27 2.49
C GLY A 121 10.70 -17.23 3.35
N ASP A 122 11.38 -16.16 3.79
CA ASP A 122 10.67 -14.99 4.35
C ASP A 122 9.76 -14.36 3.30
N ALA A 123 8.79 -13.58 3.75
CA ALA A 123 7.83 -12.94 2.85
C ALA A 123 7.94 -11.41 2.89
N VAL A 124 7.82 -10.78 1.73
CA VAL A 124 7.67 -9.34 1.57
C VAL A 124 6.27 -9.03 1.10
N LEU A 125 5.60 -8.10 1.75
CA LEU A 125 4.31 -7.55 1.32
C LEU A 125 4.49 -6.07 1.03
N LEU A 126 4.13 -5.65 -0.17
CA LEU A 126 4.20 -4.24 -0.58
C LEU A 126 2.93 -3.78 -1.29
N GLN A 127 2.85 -2.46 -1.48
CA GLN A 127 1.76 -1.79 -2.20
C GLN A 127 2.37 -0.83 -3.23
N ASN A 128 1.52 -0.30 -4.11
CA ASN A 128 1.97 0.66 -5.13
C ASN A 128 1.97 2.12 -4.58
N GLU A 129 2.49 2.30 -3.36
CA GLU A 129 2.49 3.61 -2.65
C GLU A 129 3.89 4.08 -2.25
N THR A 130 4.95 3.39 -2.69
CA THR A 130 6.33 3.74 -2.32
C THR A 130 7.24 3.80 -3.53
N SER A 131 8.30 4.60 -3.45
CA SER A 131 9.39 4.50 -4.42
C SER A 131 10.08 3.13 -4.33
N CYS A 132 10.88 2.80 -5.33
CA CYS A 132 11.68 1.56 -5.40
C CYS A 132 10.85 0.26 -5.42
N ALA A 133 9.53 0.29 -5.74
CA ALA A 133 8.73 -0.94 -5.79
C ALA A 133 9.36 -2.01 -6.69
N GLY A 134 9.80 -1.65 -7.89
CA GLY A 134 10.49 -2.56 -8.80
C GLY A 134 11.80 -3.12 -8.26
N ASP A 135 12.56 -2.33 -7.49
CA ASP A 135 13.80 -2.81 -6.86
C ASP A 135 13.50 -3.79 -5.73
N ILE A 136 12.46 -3.52 -4.93
CA ILE A 136 11.99 -4.43 -3.88
C ILE A 136 11.60 -5.77 -4.48
N LEU A 137 10.79 -5.77 -5.56
CA LEU A 137 10.34 -6.99 -6.23
C LEU A 137 11.51 -7.83 -6.75
N ARG A 138 12.41 -7.23 -7.52
CA ARG A 138 13.59 -7.91 -8.08
C ARG A 138 14.51 -8.45 -7.00
N GLU A 139 14.79 -7.62 -6.00
CA GLU A 139 15.79 -7.97 -4.98
C GLU A 139 15.26 -9.03 -4.01
N ALA A 140 13.98 -8.99 -3.63
CA ALA A 140 13.35 -10.02 -2.82
C ALA A 140 13.27 -11.37 -3.57
N ALA A 141 12.87 -11.37 -4.84
CA ALA A 141 12.84 -12.57 -5.66
C ALA A 141 14.25 -13.19 -5.83
N ARG A 142 15.27 -12.35 -6.09
CA ARG A 142 16.68 -12.81 -6.19
C ARG A 142 17.17 -13.50 -4.92
N ARG A 143 16.66 -13.11 -3.75
CA ARG A 143 16.98 -13.73 -2.46
C ARG A 143 16.13 -14.97 -2.14
N GLY A 144 15.23 -15.38 -3.02
CA GLY A 144 14.35 -16.54 -2.78
C GLY A 144 13.26 -16.25 -1.74
N MET A 145 12.94 -14.98 -1.51
CA MET A 145 11.83 -14.57 -0.66
C MET A 145 10.50 -14.73 -1.40
N ARG A 146 9.42 -14.94 -0.67
CA ARG A 146 8.07 -14.90 -1.22
C ARG A 146 7.60 -13.46 -1.29
N VAL A 147 7.02 -13.06 -2.41
CA VAL A 147 6.63 -11.68 -2.63
C VAL A 147 5.13 -11.57 -2.86
N ALA A 148 4.46 -10.78 -2.04
CA ALA A 148 3.06 -10.42 -2.20
C ALA A 148 2.94 -8.92 -2.51
N MET A 149 2.10 -8.56 -3.46
CA MET A 149 1.81 -7.18 -3.78
C MET A 149 0.31 -6.93 -3.81
N ASN A 150 -0.13 -5.92 -3.06
CA ASN A 150 -1.42 -5.27 -3.27
C ASN A 150 -1.20 -4.14 -4.29
N ALA A 151 -1.75 -4.26 -5.48
CA ALA A 151 -1.51 -3.35 -6.60
C ALA A 151 -2.16 -1.96 -6.46
N ALA A 152 -2.65 -1.63 -5.27
CA ALA A 152 -3.29 -0.35 -4.97
C ALA A 152 -2.26 0.77 -4.66
N PRO A 153 -2.50 1.99 -5.18
CA PRO A 153 -3.49 2.38 -6.18
C PRO A 153 -3.08 1.97 -7.60
N ALA A 154 -4.08 1.72 -8.46
CA ALA A 154 -3.82 1.46 -9.88
C ALA A 154 -3.33 2.74 -10.58
N ASN A 155 -2.19 2.64 -11.22
CA ASN A 155 -1.62 3.70 -12.07
C ASN A 155 -0.59 3.12 -13.04
N GLU A 156 -0.11 3.93 -13.99
CA GLU A 156 0.81 3.51 -15.05
C GLU A 156 2.12 2.89 -14.55
N THR A 157 2.54 3.16 -13.31
CA THR A 157 3.78 2.56 -12.77
C THR A 157 3.69 1.04 -12.66
N LEU A 158 2.49 0.48 -12.48
CA LEU A 158 2.27 -0.97 -12.40
C LEU A 158 2.73 -1.72 -13.65
N HIS A 159 2.57 -1.12 -14.84
CA HIS A 159 2.97 -1.75 -16.10
C HIS A 159 4.49 -1.90 -16.25
N GLY A 160 5.28 -1.15 -15.47
CA GLY A 160 6.74 -1.22 -15.45
C GLY A 160 7.30 -2.14 -14.35
N LEU A 161 6.45 -2.72 -13.50
CA LEU A 161 6.89 -3.59 -12.42
C LEU A 161 7.05 -5.04 -12.89
N PRO A 162 8.04 -5.78 -12.36
CA PRO A 162 8.25 -7.19 -12.67
C PRO A 162 7.25 -8.08 -11.90
N LEU A 163 5.95 -7.98 -12.25
CA LEU A 163 4.86 -8.68 -11.56
C LEU A 163 4.94 -10.21 -11.69
N GLU A 164 5.66 -10.71 -12.68
CA GLU A 164 5.98 -12.14 -12.84
C GLU A 164 6.83 -12.72 -11.71
N THR A 165 7.45 -11.87 -10.88
CA THR A 165 8.23 -12.31 -9.71
C THR A 165 7.39 -12.54 -8.46
N LEU A 166 6.09 -12.22 -8.51
CA LEU A 166 5.20 -12.32 -7.38
C LEU A 166 4.80 -13.77 -7.07
N SER A 167 4.68 -14.08 -5.77
CA SER A 167 3.97 -15.27 -5.28
C SER A 167 2.47 -15.00 -5.20
N TRP A 168 2.08 -13.77 -4.84
CA TRP A 168 0.69 -13.33 -4.73
C TRP A 168 0.52 -11.92 -5.28
N LEU A 169 -0.48 -11.76 -6.14
CA LEU A 169 -0.98 -10.46 -6.62
C LEU A 169 -2.39 -10.24 -6.07
N LEU A 170 -2.56 -9.23 -5.22
CA LEU A 170 -3.84 -8.86 -4.64
C LEU A 170 -4.35 -7.60 -5.35
N VAL A 171 -5.55 -7.69 -5.90
CA VAL A 171 -6.21 -6.59 -6.62
C VAL A 171 -7.68 -6.50 -6.20
N ASN A 172 -8.25 -5.33 -6.25
CA ASN A 172 -9.71 -5.16 -6.30
C ASN A 172 -10.19 -5.10 -7.76
N GLU A 173 -11.48 -4.88 -7.99
CA GLU A 173 -12.08 -4.80 -9.33
C GLU A 173 -11.44 -3.71 -10.19
N VAL A 174 -11.11 -2.55 -9.60
CA VAL A 174 -10.51 -1.41 -10.32
C VAL A 174 -9.06 -1.72 -10.72
N GLU A 175 -8.27 -2.21 -9.80
CA GLU A 175 -6.86 -2.57 -10.03
C GLU A 175 -6.76 -3.77 -10.98
N GLY A 176 -7.66 -4.74 -10.82
CA GLY A 176 -7.77 -5.90 -11.69
C GLY A 176 -8.12 -5.52 -13.12
N ALA A 177 -9.13 -4.67 -13.29
CA ALA A 177 -9.53 -4.15 -14.60
C ALA A 177 -8.41 -3.37 -15.28
N PHE A 178 -7.70 -2.52 -14.52
CA PHE A 178 -6.56 -1.76 -15.01
C PHE A 178 -5.44 -2.67 -15.56
N LEU A 179 -5.10 -3.73 -14.82
CA LEU A 179 -4.04 -4.66 -15.22
C LEU A 179 -4.48 -5.64 -16.31
N ALA A 180 -5.70 -6.13 -16.26
CA ALA A 180 -6.20 -7.13 -17.22
C ALA A 180 -6.73 -6.51 -18.52
N GLY A 181 -7.24 -5.27 -18.49
CA GLY A 181 -7.87 -4.60 -19.61
C GLY A 181 -9.32 -5.04 -19.84
N THR A 182 -9.98 -5.62 -18.82
CA THR A 182 -11.39 -6.04 -18.82
C THR A 182 -11.99 -5.78 -17.45
N GLU A 183 -13.32 -5.54 -17.38
CA GLU A 183 -14.04 -5.25 -16.14
C GLU A 183 -14.74 -6.49 -15.53
N GLU A 184 -14.88 -7.58 -16.31
CA GLU A 184 -15.54 -8.79 -15.86
C GLU A 184 -14.66 -9.59 -14.89
N PRO A 185 -15.10 -9.89 -13.65
CA PRO A 185 -14.27 -10.51 -12.61
C PRO A 185 -13.62 -11.84 -13.03
N GLU A 186 -14.36 -12.73 -13.69
CA GLU A 186 -13.82 -14.00 -14.17
C GLU A 186 -12.74 -13.77 -15.23
N ALA A 187 -12.99 -12.86 -16.19
CA ALA A 187 -12.02 -12.52 -17.24
C ALA A 187 -10.77 -11.81 -16.68
N ILE A 188 -10.91 -11.02 -15.60
CA ILE A 188 -9.77 -10.44 -14.89
C ILE A 188 -8.87 -11.57 -14.34
N LEU A 189 -9.45 -12.52 -13.62
CA LEU A 189 -8.72 -13.64 -13.02
C LEU A 189 -8.02 -14.49 -14.08
N ASP A 190 -8.74 -14.88 -15.13
CA ASP A 190 -8.21 -15.71 -16.22
C ASP A 190 -7.03 -14.99 -16.91
N THR A 191 -7.22 -13.72 -17.28
CA THR A 191 -6.19 -12.92 -17.96
C THR A 191 -4.94 -12.77 -17.12
N LEU A 192 -5.09 -12.48 -15.81
CA LEU A 192 -3.94 -12.30 -14.93
C LEU A 192 -3.26 -13.62 -14.58
N ALA A 193 -4.01 -14.72 -14.42
CA ALA A 193 -3.44 -16.05 -14.19
C ALA A 193 -2.67 -16.55 -15.42
N GLU A 194 -3.19 -16.35 -16.64
CA GLU A 194 -2.47 -16.68 -17.87
C GLU A 194 -1.19 -15.85 -18.03
N ARG A 195 -1.25 -14.55 -17.68
CA ARG A 195 -0.10 -13.63 -17.80
C ARG A 195 0.98 -13.93 -16.77
N TYR A 196 0.60 -14.38 -15.57
CA TYR A 196 1.51 -14.63 -14.44
C TYR A 196 1.29 -16.05 -13.88
N PRO A 197 1.68 -17.11 -14.60
CA PRO A 197 1.30 -18.50 -14.29
C PRO A 197 1.87 -19.03 -12.97
N ASP A 198 2.94 -18.42 -12.45
CA ASP A 198 3.54 -18.78 -11.16
C ASP A 198 2.97 -17.97 -9.97
N THR A 199 2.07 -17.00 -10.25
CA THR A 199 1.50 -16.09 -9.26
C THR A 199 0.08 -16.50 -8.91
N THR A 200 -0.25 -16.56 -7.62
CA THR A 200 -1.65 -16.64 -7.18
C THR A 200 -2.26 -15.25 -7.24
N VAL A 201 -3.23 -15.06 -8.10
CA VAL A 201 -4.00 -13.82 -8.21
C VAL A 201 -5.20 -13.90 -7.26
N VAL A 202 -5.37 -12.88 -6.42
CA VAL A 202 -6.52 -12.74 -5.50
C VAL A 202 -7.28 -11.48 -5.87
N LEU A 203 -8.51 -11.64 -6.34
CA LEU A 203 -9.42 -10.54 -6.68
C LEU A 203 -10.43 -10.34 -5.56
N THR A 204 -10.45 -9.16 -4.94
CA THR A 204 -11.46 -8.79 -3.94
C THR A 204 -12.66 -8.11 -4.61
N LEU A 205 -13.88 -8.49 -4.18
CA LEU A 205 -15.15 -8.11 -4.78
C LEU A 205 -16.05 -7.37 -3.77
N GLY A 206 -15.46 -6.60 -2.86
CA GLY A 206 -16.20 -5.88 -1.83
C GLY A 206 -17.11 -6.78 -1.01
N GLY A 207 -18.41 -6.46 -0.96
CA GLY A 207 -19.40 -7.25 -0.23
C GLY A 207 -19.68 -8.65 -0.78
N GLN A 208 -19.19 -8.97 -1.98
CA GLN A 208 -19.32 -10.29 -2.60
C GLN A 208 -18.16 -11.24 -2.20
N GLY A 209 -17.19 -10.78 -1.45
CA GLY A 209 -16.07 -11.60 -0.99
C GLY A 209 -14.83 -11.48 -1.87
N ALA A 210 -14.20 -12.62 -2.19
CA ALA A 210 -13.01 -12.68 -3.01
C ALA A 210 -12.95 -13.99 -3.80
N ALA A 211 -12.24 -13.93 -4.93
CA ALA A 211 -11.93 -15.10 -5.75
C ALA A 211 -10.42 -15.18 -6.01
N ALA A 212 -9.90 -16.36 -6.33
CA ALA A 212 -8.49 -16.53 -6.64
C ALA A 212 -8.29 -17.52 -7.80
N ALA A 213 -7.23 -17.29 -8.57
CA ALA A 213 -6.77 -18.14 -9.66
C ALA A 213 -5.25 -18.29 -9.64
N ARG A 214 -4.77 -19.37 -10.29
CA ARG A 214 -3.35 -19.66 -10.49
C ARG A 214 -3.15 -20.51 -11.73
#